data_b437e84849282e4e1ffe34a2079cfb30
#
_entry.id   b437e84849282e4e1ffe34a2079cfb30
#
_cell.length_a   1.000
_cell.length_b   1.000
_cell.length_c   1.000
_cell.angle_alpha   90.00
_cell.angle_beta   90.00
_cell.angle_gamma   90.00
#
_symmetry.space_group_name_H-M   'P 1'
#
loop_
_entity.id
_entity.type
_entity.pdbx_description
1 polymer ?
#
loop_
_entity_poly.entity_id
_entity_poly.type
_entity_poly.pdbx_seq_one_letter_code
_entity_poly.pdbx_strand_id
1 'polypeptide(L)'
;MATIHVLDETTINKIAAGEVVERPASVVKELIENSIDAGATSIEVEIGEGGSAYMRITDNGKGMTEEDARLAVLRHATSKIQNVEDLFDIASLGFRGEALASIASVSHFILTTRTVDQELGTRVLIDGGTFTDCIPYGAAPGTTIEVKELFFNTPARRKFLKTERTESSKIQDIVGKLALSNPHIAFKLTIDDRVAIITPGTGSIQDTVAALYGYKTKNDIFPIAYESEHIYIEGVVSKPTLLKSTRIWQTIIVNNRVISDKTILKAIDNAYHALLPKSGYPLVLLHITVPAS
;
A
#
# COMPACT_ATOMS: atom_id res chain seq x y z
N MET A 1 -44.27 -0.83 17.00
CA MET A 1 -43.46 -0.01 16.09
C MET A 1 -42.28 -0.87 15.62
N ALA A 2 -41.90 -0.81 14.33
CA ALA A 2 -40.75 -1.54 13.83
C ALA A 2 -39.49 -0.97 14.47
N THR A 3 -38.62 -1.84 15.01
CA THR A 3 -37.31 -1.45 15.62
C THR A 3 -36.17 -1.45 14.60
N ILE A 4 -36.40 -1.99 13.39
CA ILE A 4 -35.44 -2.06 12.28
C ILE A 4 -35.79 -0.95 11.29
N HIS A 5 -34.76 -0.18 10.89
CA HIS A 5 -34.89 0.87 9.90
C HIS A 5 -33.70 0.84 8.92
N VAL A 6 -33.89 1.35 7.71
CA VAL A 6 -32.85 1.50 6.70
C VAL A 6 -32.01 2.72 7.08
N LEU A 7 -30.67 2.55 7.09
CA LEU A 7 -29.75 3.62 7.36
C LEU A 7 -29.64 4.56 6.14
N ASP A 8 -29.32 5.84 6.38
CA ASP A 8 -28.97 6.77 5.31
C ASP A 8 -27.60 6.44 4.70
N GLU A 9 -27.39 6.86 3.45
CA GLU A 9 -26.16 6.58 2.70
C GLU A 9 -24.90 7.06 3.40
N THR A 10 -24.94 8.21 4.08
CA THR A 10 -23.79 8.76 4.81
C THR A 10 -23.39 7.84 5.95
N THR A 11 -24.37 7.31 6.69
CA THR A 11 -24.14 6.35 7.76
C THR A 11 -23.62 5.02 7.22
N ILE A 12 -24.22 4.51 6.14
CA ILE A 12 -23.75 3.29 5.44
C ILE A 12 -22.30 3.47 5.01
N ASN A 13 -21.95 4.61 4.41
CA ASN A 13 -20.61 4.92 3.95
C ASN A 13 -19.59 4.95 5.10
N LYS A 14 -19.93 5.54 6.23
CA LYS A 14 -19.08 5.56 7.42
C LYS A 14 -18.90 4.17 8.04
N ILE A 15 -19.91 3.31 8.02
CA ILE A 15 -19.81 1.93 8.51
C ILE A 15 -18.88 1.13 7.60
N ALA A 16 -19.13 1.13 6.29
CA ALA A 16 -18.34 0.39 5.31
C ALA A 16 -16.88 0.90 5.23
N ALA A 17 -16.66 2.22 5.38
CA ALA A 17 -15.31 2.75 5.52
C ALA A 17 -14.54 2.11 6.69
N GLY A 18 -15.22 1.56 7.70
CA GLY A 18 -14.60 0.87 8.82
C GLY A 18 -14.03 -0.49 8.49
N GLU A 19 -14.52 -1.12 7.47
CA GLU A 19 -14.03 -2.42 7.00
C GLU A 19 -12.80 -2.26 6.09
N VAL A 20 -12.70 -1.13 5.37
CA VAL A 20 -11.63 -0.83 4.42
C VAL A 20 -10.54 0.04 5.06
N VAL A 21 -10.92 1.06 5.83
CA VAL A 21 -10.03 2.06 6.43
C VAL A 21 -10.00 1.91 7.94
N GLU A 22 -9.12 1.05 8.45
CA GLU A 22 -8.95 0.82 9.88
C GLU A 22 -8.02 1.86 10.53
N ARG A 23 -6.98 2.29 9.81
CA ARG A 23 -5.90 3.18 10.28
C ARG A 23 -5.16 3.89 9.13
N PRO A 24 -4.29 4.89 9.43
CA PRO A 24 -3.49 5.56 8.39
C PRO A 24 -2.69 4.60 7.50
N ALA A 25 -2.09 3.57 8.08
CA ALA A 25 -1.32 2.58 7.32
C ALA A 25 -2.16 1.80 6.29
N SER A 26 -3.47 1.57 6.56
CA SER A 26 -4.39 0.96 5.59
C SER A 26 -4.65 1.91 4.41
N VAL A 27 -4.82 3.22 4.68
CA VAL A 27 -4.98 4.24 3.64
C VAL A 27 -3.76 4.28 2.73
N VAL A 28 -2.56 4.41 3.32
CA VAL A 28 -1.30 4.45 2.56
C VAL A 28 -1.13 3.20 1.70
N LYS A 29 -1.45 2.02 2.25
CA LYS A 29 -1.39 0.76 1.51
C LYS A 29 -2.28 0.79 0.27
N GLU A 30 -3.56 1.09 0.43
CA GLU A 30 -4.54 1.11 -0.66
C GLU A 30 -4.16 2.12 -1.75
N LEU A 31 -3.68 3.32 -1.36
CA LEU A 31 -3.28 4.35 -2.31
C LEU A 31 -2.02 3.95 -3.09
N ILE A 32 -1.01 3.36 -2.43
CA ILE A 32 0.18 2.83 -3.11
C ILE A 32 -0.19 1.68 -4.07
N GLU A 33 -1.05 0.75 -3.64
CA GLU A 33 -1.50 -0.36 -4.50
C GLU A 33 -2.24 0.17 -5.75
N ASN A 34 -3.02 1.25 -5.62
CA ASN A 34 -3.64 1.91 -6.77
C ASN A 34 -2.59 2.56 -7.70
N SER A 35 -1.54 3.16 -7.14
CA SER A 35 -0.44 3.73 -7.93
C SER A 35 0.34 2.63 -8.69
N ILE A 36 0.58 1.48 -8.05
CA ILE A 36 1.21 0.31 -8.70
C ILE A 36 0.33 -0.20 -9.85
N ASP A 37 -0.97 -0.36 -9.61
CA ASP A 37 -1.94 -0.79 -10.64
C ASP A 37 -2.08 0.24 -11.78
N ALA A 38 -1.77 1.52 -11.52
CA ALA A 38 -1.70 2.57 -12.55
C ALA A 38 -0.39 2.56 -13.36
N GLY A 39 0.51 1.60 -13.08
CA GLY A 39 1.79 1.47 -13.79
C GLY A 39 2.83 2.52 -13.39
N ALA A 40 2.76 3.05 -12.17
CA ALA A 40 3.74 3.99 -11.67
C ALA A 40 5.15 3.39 -11.60
N THR A 41 6.16 4.17 -11.92
CA THR A 41 7.57 3.84 -11.75
C THR A 41 8.21 4.63 -10.61
N SER A 42 7.49 5.63 -10.07
CA SER A 42 7.89 6.43 -8.91
C SER A 42 6.68 6.75 -8.07
N ILE A 43 6.79 6.52 -6.75
CA ILE A 43 5.74 6.79 -5.78
C ILE A 43 6.35 7.54 -4.59
N GLU A 44 5.84 8.74 -4.33
CA GLU A 44 6.20 9.55 -3.16
C GLU A 44 5.07 9.54 -2.14
N VAL A 45 5.42 9.29 -0.88
CA VAL A 45 4.50 9.28 0.26
C VAL A 45 4.98 10.30 1.28
N GLU A 46 4.12 11.23 1.67
CA GLU A 46 4.36 12.17 2.74
C GLU A 46 3.31 12.03 3.82
N ILE A 47 3.71 12.01 5.07
CA ILE A 47 2.79 11.94 6.21
C ILE A 47 3.18 12.93 7.31
N GLY A 48 2.18 13.47 7.98
CA GLY A 48 2.29 14.28 9.20
C GLY A 48 1.49 13.67 10.33
N GLU A 49 1.99 13.76 11.57
CA GLU A 49 1.35 13.27 12.80
C GLU A 49 0.87 11.80 12.70
N GLY A 50 1.76 10.93 12.24
CA GLY A 50 1.45 9.50 12.07
C GLY A 50 0.43 9.19 10.96
N GLY A 51 0.20 10.14 10.05
CA GLY A 51 -0.78 10.05 8.96
C GLY A 51 -2.22 10.41 9.39
N SER A 52 -2.43 10.85 10.63
CA SER A 52 -3.76 11.26 11.10
C SER A 52 -4.12 12.67 10.66
N ALA A 53 -3.17 13.60 10.68
CA ALA A 53 -3.38 14.97 10.23
C ALA A 53 -3.24 15.12 8.72
N TYR A 54 -2.24 14.45 8.14
CA TYR A 54 -1.92 14.62 6.73
C TYR A 54 -1.30 13.37 6.12
N MET A 55 -1.75 13.02 4.93
CA MET A 55 -1.10 12.06 4.03
C MET A 55 -1.18 12.60 2.61
N ARG A 56 -0.08 12.51 1.85
CA ARG A 56 -0.04 12.79 0.41
C ARG A 56 0.70 11.66 -0.29
N ILE A 57 0.04 11.08 -1.27
CA ILE A 57 0.62 10.06 -2.13
C ILE A 57 0.62 10.60 -3.55
N THR A 58 1.80 10.65 -4.16
CA THR A 58 2.01 11.13 -5.53
C THR A 58 2.65 10.04 -6.36
N ASP A 59 2.10 9.76 -7.52
CA ASP A 59 2.64 8.81 -8.48
C ASP A 59 2.77 9.43 -9.87
N ASN A 60 3.59 8.80 -10.71
CA ASN A 60 3.76 9.11 -12.12
C ASN A 60 3.11 8.06 -13.04
N GLY A 61 2.04 7.41 -12.59
CA GLY A 61 1.29 6.43 -13.37
C GLY A 61 0.49 7.05 -14.51
N LYS A 62 -0.40 6.29 -15.12
CA LYS A 62 -1.18 6.71 -16.30
C LYS A 62 -2.09 7.91 -16.08
N GLY A 63 -2.40 8.26 -14.81
CA GLY A 63 -3.38 9.28 -14.47
C GLY A 63 -4.80 8.90 -14.84
N MET A 64 -5.72 9.88 -14.72
CA MET A 64 -7.15 9.71 -15.03
C MET A 64 -7.65 10.90 -15.84
N THR A 65 -8.64 10.65 -16.69
CA THR A 65 -9.45 11.71 -17.32
C THR A 65 -10.35 12.39 -16.27
N GLU A 66 -10.98 13.53 -16.61
CA GLU A 66 -11.95 14.14 -15.70
C GLU A 66 -13.11 13.19 -15.38
N GLU A 67 -13.61 12.48 -16.38
CA GLU A 67 -14.71 11.51 -16.22
C GLU A 67 -14.30 10.37 -15.28
N ASP A 68 -13.13 9.76 -15.51
CA ASP A 68 -12.60 8.71 -14.63
C ASP A 68 -12.35 9.21 -13.21
N ALA A 69 -11.83 10.44 -13.04
CA ALA A 69 -11.57 11.02 -11.73
C ALA A 69 -12.87 11.23 -10.93
N ARG A 70 -13.97 11.63 -11.58
CA ARG A 70 -15.30 11.72 -10.97
C ARG A 70 -15.86 10.36 -10.58
N LEU A 71 -15.66 9.34 -11.43
CA LEU A 71 -16.12 7.97 -11.18
C LEU A 71 -15.29 7.29 -10.10
N ALA A 72 -13.99 7.49 -10.07
CA ALA A 72 -13.07 6.82 -9.15
C ALA A 72 -13.37 7.04 -7.67
N VAL A 73 -14.06 8.12 -7.32
CA VAL A 73 -14.47 8.45 -5.96
C VAL A 73 -15.88 7.97 -5.61
N LEU A 74 -16.59 7.35 -6.56
CA LEU A 74 -17.87 6.71 -6.33
C LEU A 74 -17.69 5.28 -5.82
N ARG A 75 -18.67 4.80 -5.07
CA ARG A 75 -18.69 3.39 -4.62
C ARG A 75 -18.98 2.46 -5.78
N HIS A 76 -18.37 1.27 -5.73
CA HIS A 76 -18.57 0.22 -6.74
C HIS A 76 -18.10 0.64 -8.15
N ALA A 77 -17.29 1.69 -8.24
CA ALA A 77 -16.65 2.10 -9.49
C ALA A 77 -15.21 1.54 -9.53
N THR A 78 -14.94 0.71 -10.52
CA THR A 78 -13.64 0.09 -10.73
C THR A 78 -13.36 -0.09 -12.21
N SER A 79 -12.10 0.11 -12.60
CA SER A 79 -11.61 -0.20 -13.94
C SER A 79 -10.98 -1.59 -14.04
N LYS A 80 -11.00 -2.37 -12.94
CA LYS A 80 -10.17 -3.57 -12.78
C LYS A 80 -10.92 -4.88 -12.99
N ILE A 81 -12.24 -4.87 -12.83
CA ILE A 81 -13.14 -6.00 -13.11
C ILE A 81 -14.39 -5.48 -13.83
N GLN A 82 -14.91 -6.25 -14.75
CA GLN A 82 -16.16 -5.94 -15.47
C GLN A 82 -17.24 -7.02 -15.25
N ASN A 83 -16.83 -8.27 -15.08
CA ASN A 83 -17.72 -9.42 -14.95
C ASN A 83 -17.35 -10.28 -13.73
N VAL A 84 -18.25 -11.20 -13.37
CA VAL A 84 -18.03 -12.14 -12.26
C VAL A 84 -16.88 -13.09 -12.56
N GLU A 85 -16.65 -13.43 -13.83
CA GLU A 85 -15.55 -14.28 -14.28
C GLU A 85 -14.17 -13.66 -13.95
N ASP A 86 -14.05 -12.33 -14.02
CA ASP A 86 -12.81 -11.60 -13.70
C ASP A 86 -12.39 -11.79 -12.23
N LEU A 87 -13.32 -12.22 -11.34
CA LEU A 87 -12.99 -12.49 -9.94
C LEU A 87 -12.11 -13.74 -9.75
N PHE A 88 -12.09 -14.63 -10.74
CA PHE A 88 -11.27 -15.85 -10.70
C PHE A 88 -9.85 -15.62 -11.23
N ASP A 89 -9.60 -14.48 -11.94
CA ASP A 89 -8.30 -14.13 -12.52
C ASP A 89 -7.90 -12.69 -12.17
N ILE A 90 -7.86 -12.36 -10.87
CA ILE A 90 -7.53 -11.01 -10.40
C ILE A 90 -6.03 -10.81 -10.44
N ALA A 91 -5.53 -10.14 -11.48
CA ALA A 91 -4.14 -9.73 -11.61
C ALA A 91 -3.80 -8.44 -10.85
N SER A 92 -4.79 -7.57 -10.58
CA SER A 92 -4.60 -6.31 -9.85
C SER A 92 -4.53 -6.49 -8.34
N LEU A 93 -3.82 -5.58 -7.64
CA LEU A 93 -3.74 -5.60 -6.17
C LEU A 93 -5.07 -5.20 -5.51
N GLY A 94 -5.81 -4.23 -6.08
CA GLY A 94 -7.15 -3.83 -5.66
C GLY A 94 -8.20 -4.11 -6.73
N PHE A 95 -9.43 -4.45 -6.36
CA PHE A 95 -10.52 -4.75 -7.30
C PHE A 95 -11.92 -4.31 -6.85
N ARG A 96 -12.10 -3.95 -5.57
CA ARG A 96 -13.44 -3.73 -4.98
C ARG A 96 -14.11 -2.41 -5.35
N GLY A 97 -13.36 -1.43 -5.89
CA GLY A 97 -13.89 -0.11 -6.25
C GLY A 97 -14.45 0.70 -5.06
N GLU A 98 -13.95 0.46 -3.85
CA GLU A 98 -14.48 1.09 -2.63
C GLU A 98 -13.43 1.89 -1.85
N ALA A 99 -12.14 1.71 -2.12
CA ALA A 99 -11.07 2.29 -1.32
C ALA A 99 -11.12 3.82 -1.30
N LEU A 100 -11.15 4.47 -2.48
CA LEU A 100 -11.15 5.94 -2.57
C LEU A 100 -12.42 6.54 -1.96
N ALA A 101 -13.60 5.99 -2.26
CA ALA A 101 -14.87 6.42 -1.68
C ALA A 101 -14.87 6.27 -0.15
N SER A 102 -14.33 5.17 0.37
CA SER A 102 -14.22 4.91 1.81
C SER A 102 -13.28 5.90 2.50
N ILE A 103 -12.11 6.17 1.91
CA ILE A 103 -11.15 7.15 2.44
C ILE A 103 -11.78 8.56 2.42
N ALA A 104 -12.38 8.95 1.31
CA ALA A 104 -13.03 10.26 1.16
C ALA A 104 -14.18 10.48 2.15
N SER A 105 -14.90 9.41 2.53
CA SER A 105 -16.03 9.51 3.48
C SER A 105 -15.62 9.85 4.91
N VAL A 106 -14.34 9.69 5.26
CA VAL A 106 -13.82 9.88 6.64
C VAL A 106 -12.67 10.87 6.71
N SER A 107 -12.49 11.71 5.69
CA SER A 107 -11.39 12.70 5.60
C SER A 107 -11.78 13.91 4.76
N HIS A 108 -10.96 14.95 4.78
CA HIS A 108 -10.92 15.96 3.73
C HIS A 108 -10.02 15.43 2.61
N PHE A 109 -10.62 15.04 1.50
CA PHE A 109 -9.98 14.31 0.43
C PHE A 109 -9.82 15.17 -0.83
N ILE A 110 -8.61 15.19 -1.39
CA ILE A 110 -8.30 15.88 -2.63
C ILE A 110 -7.62 14.89 -3.57
N LEU A 111 -8.17 14.73 -4.77
CA LEU A 111 -7.57 13.97 -5.85
C LEU A 111 -7.19 14.93 -6.96
N THR A 112 -5.93 14.95 -7.36
CA THR A 112 -5.43 15.71 -8.50
C THR A 112 -4.79 14.74 -9.47
N THR A 113 -5.22 14.75 -10.74
CA THR A 113 -4.75 13.77 -11.71
C THR A 113 -4.71 14.35 -13.12
N ARG A 114 -3.83 13.79 -13.95
CA ARG A 114 -3.71 14.14 -15.37
C ARG A 114 -3.16 12.96 -16.17
N THR A 115 -3.74 12.69 -17.31
CA THR A 115 -3.14 11.76 -18.30
C THR A 115 -2.07 12.47 -19.11
N VAL A 116 -1.17 11.72 -19.74
CA VAL A 116 -0.07 12.30 -20.55
C VAL A 116 -0.57 13.11 -21.74
N ASP A 117 -1.73 12.74 -22.29
CA ASP A 117 -2.29 13.36 -23.51
C ASP A 117 -3.09 14.64 -23.22
N GLN A 118 -3.32 14.98 -21.97
CA GLN A 118 -4.08 16.19 -21.58
C GLN A 118 -3.13 17.34 -21.22
N GLU A 119 -3.48 18.56 -21.60
CA GLU A 119 -2.74 19.78 -21.22
C GLU A 119 -2.99 20.17 -19.77
N LEU A 120 -4.25 20.08 -19.34
CA LEU A 120 -4.69 20.35 -17.97
C LEU A 120 -5.15 19.07 -17.29
N GLY A 121 -4.86 18.96 -16.01
CA GLY A 121 -5.40 17.93 -15.14
C GLY A 121 -6.71 18.34 -14.50
N THR A 122 -7.21 17.46 -13.67
CA THR A 122 -8.46 17.63 -12.92
C THR A 122 -8.17 17.52 -11.44
N ARG A 123 -8.80 18.38 -10.65
CA ARG A 123 -8.82 18.31 -9.18
C ARG A 123 -10.23 18.08 -8.69
N VAL A 124 -10.43 16.98 -7.94
CA VAL A 124 -11.68 16.63 -7.27
C VAL A 124 -11.52 16.87 -5.78
N LEU A 125 -12.51 17.53 -5.17
CA LEU A 125 -12.56 17.83 -3.75
C LEU A 125 -13.76 17.13 -3.10
N ILE A 126 -13.52 16.44 -1.98
CA ILE A 126 -14.56 15.75 -1.22
C ILE A 126 -14.36 16.05 0.27
N ASP A 127 -15.44 16.42 0.94
CA ASP A 127 -15.44 16.71 2.37
C ASP A 127 -16.34 15.70 3.12
N GLY A 128 -15.74 14.78 3.87
CA GLY A 128 -16.45 13.79 4.66
C GLY A 128 -17.45 12.95 3.87
N GLY A 129 -17.13 12.64 2.60
CA GLY A 129 -17.99 11.89 1.67
C GLY A 129 -18.90 12.76 0.81
N THR A 130 -18.94 14.07 1.04
CA THR A 130 -19.70 15.00 0.21
C THR A 130 -18.83 15.55 -0.92
N PHE A 131 -19.22 15.29 -2.16
CA PHE A 131 -18.55 15.87 -3.34
C PHE A 131 -18.72 17.40 -3.31
N THR A 132 -17.60 18.12 -3.28
CA THR A 132 -17.60 19.58 -3.14
C THR A 132 -17.38 20.26 -4.47
N ASP A 133 -16.35 19.83 -5.23
CA ASP A 133 -16.00 20.48 -6.50
C ASP A 133 -15.17 19.55 -7.40
N CYS A 134 -15.15 19.88 -8.70
CA CYS A 134 -14.27 19.28 -9.69
C CYS A 134 -13.86 20.33 -10.70
N ILE A 135 -12.61 20.74 -10.65
CA ILE A 135 -12.08 21.88 -11.39
C ILE A 135 -10.87 21.49 -12.23
N PRO A 136 -10.65 22.14 -13.39
CA PRO A 136 -9.37 22.05 -14.11
C PRO A 136 -8.22 22.52 -13.21
N TYR A 137 -7.10 21.80 -13.24
CA TYR A 137 -5.96 22.10 -12.40
C TYR A 137 -4.64 21.75 -13.08
N GLY A 138 -3.63 22.62 -12.95
CA GLY A 138 -2.28 22.35 -13.45
C GLY A 138 -1.61 21.23 -12.66
N ALA A 139 -1.31 20.12 -13.31
CA ALA A 139 -0.66 18.95 -12.68
C ALA A 139 0.34 18.29 -13.62
N ALA A 140 1.33 17.60 -13.08
CA ALA A 140 2.14 16.64 -13.83
C ALA A 140 1.30 15.41 -14.21
N PRO A 141 1.68 14.64 -15.25
CA PRO A 141 1.06 13.35 -15.52
C PRO A 141 1.19 12.41 -14.32
N GLY A 142 0.12 11.67 -14.02
CA GLY A 142 0.02 10.81 -12.84
C GLY A 142 -1.10 11.22 -11.90
N THR A 143 -1.01 10.80 -10.64
CA THR A 143 -2.04 11.10 -9.65
C THR A 143 -1.42 11.55 -8.33
N THR A 144 -2.01 12.56 -7.71
CA THR A 144 -1.72 12.99 -6.34
C THR A 144 -2.99 12.92 -5.52
N ILE A 145 -2.95 12.21 -4.41
CA ILE A 145 -4.04 12.14 -3.44
C ILE A 145 -3.58 12.73 -2.12
N GLU A 146 -4.33 13.71 -1.61
CA GLU A 146 -4.17 14.29 -0.28
C GLU A 146 -5.33 13.87 0.61
N VAL A 147 -5.02 13.38 1.79
CA VAL A 147 -5.97 12.99 2.84
C VAL A 147 -5.63 13.80 4.07
N LYS A 148 -6.55 14.66 4.52
CA LYS A 148 -6.35 15.52 5.68
C LYS A 148 -7.36 15.16 6.76
N GLU A 149 -6.93 15.27 8.02
CA GLU A 149 -7.74 15.05 9.22
C GLU A 149 -8.51 13.71 9.19
N LEU A 150 -7.80 12.62 8.96
CA LEU A 150 -8.41 11.29 8.92
C LEU A 150 -9.25 11.03 10.17
N PHE A 151 -10.50 10.58 9.97
CA PHE A 151 -11.49 10.32 11.02
C PHE A 151 -12.02 11.58 11.73
N PHE A 152 -11.93 12.78 11.15
CA PHE A 152 -12.47 14.00 11.75
C PHE A 152 -13.96 13.88 12.09
N ASN A 153 -14.73 13.18 11.27
CA ASN A 153 -16.17 12.96 11.40
C ASN A 153 -16.55 11.62 12.03
N THR A 154 -15.57 10.85 12.52
CA THR A 154 -15.74 9.55 13.20
C THR A 154 -14.91 9.49 14.49
N PRO A 155 -15.26 10.28 15.53
CA PRO A 155 -14.42 10.48 16.72
C PRO A 155 -14.15 9.19 17.51
N ALA A 156 -15.05 8.21 17.47
CA ALA A 156 -14.81 6.91 18.07
C ALA A 156 -13.59 6.22 17.45
N ARG A 157 -13.48 6.22 16.10
CA ARG A 157 -12.32 5.63 15.40
C ARG A 157 -11.04 6.40 15.67
N ARG A 158 -11.10 7.75 15.67
CA ARG A 158 -9.93 8.59 15.99
C ARG A 158 -9.33 8.24 17.34
N LYS A 159 -10.17 7.91 18.35
CA LYS A 159 -9.70 7.48 19.68
C LYS A 159 -9.01 6.11 19.71
N PHE A 160 -9.25 5.25 18.74
CA PHE A 160 -8.58 3.93 18.64
C PHE A 160 -7.20 3.99 17.97
N LEU A 161 -6.83 5.10 17.35
CA LEU A 161 -5.49 5.29 16.81
C LEU A 161 -4.46 5.19 17.93
N LYS A 162 -3.31 4.61 17.60
CA LYS A 162 -2.18 4.55 18.51
C LYS A 162 -1.41 5.88 18.49
N THR A 163 -0.30 5.92 19.19
CA THR A 163 0.58 7.11 19.15
C THR A 163 1.09 7.35 17.73
N GLU A 164 1.36 8.61 17.38
CA GLU A 164 1.91 9.02 16.08
C GLU A 164 3.14 8.19 15.68
N ARG A 165 4.05 7.97 16.64
CA ARG A 165 5.22 7.13 16.43
C ARG A 165 4.85 5.69 16.04
N THR A 166 3.80 5.12 16.63
CA THR A 166 3.35 3.76 16.34
C THR A 166 2.72 3.70 14.95
N GLU A 167 1.89 4.68 14.59
CA GLU A 167 1.25 4.71 13.28
C GLU A 167 2.29 4.99 12.18
N SER A 168 3.24 5.92 12.38
CA SER A 168 4.36 6.16 11.47
C SER A 168 5.21 4.91 11.25
N SER A 169 5.49 4.15 12.32
CA SER A 169 6.25 2.89 12.20
C SER A 169 5.53 1.84 11.37
N LYS A 170 4.20 1.77 11.45
CA LYS A 170 3.38 0.85 10.63
C LYS A 170 3.36 1.28 9.15
N ILE A 171 3.26 2.59 8.89
CA ILE A 171 3.36 3.12 7.54
C ILE A 171 4.72 2.79 6.94
N GLN A 172 5.80 3.03 7.70
CA GLN A 172 7.16 2.71 7.26
C GLN A 172 7.34 1.22 6.95
N ASP A 173 6.78 0.31 7.78
CA ASP A 173 6.80 -1.14 7.53
C ASP A 173 6.06 -1.52 6.23
N ILE A 174 4.87 -0.94 6.01
CA ILE A 174 4.07 -1.19 4.79
C ILE A 174 4.79 -0.67 3.55
N VAL A 175 5.27 0.58 3.55
CA VAL A 175 6.00 1.17 2.41
C VAL A 175 7.25 0.36 2.10
N GLY A 176 8.01 -0.05 3.13
CA GLY A 176 9.18 -0.91 2.97
C GLY A 176 8.85 -2.25 2.32
N LYS A 177 7.78 -2.91 2.74
CA LYS A 177 7.32 -4.19 2.17
C LYS A 177 6.83 -4.04 0.73
N LEU A 178 6.10 -2.97 0.42
CA LEU A 178 5.66 -2.68 -0.95
C LEU A 178 6.85 -2.35 -1.87
N ALA A 179 7.88 -1.66 -1.36
CA ALA A 179 9.12 -1.43 -2.10
C ALA A 179 9.88 -2.74 -2.37
N LEU A 180 9.91 -3.67 -1.41
CA LEU A 180 10.53 -4.98 -1.58
C LEU A 180 9.78 -5.85 -2.59
N SER A 181 8.45 -5.75 -2.65
CA SER A 181 7.65 -6.48 -3.63
C SER A 181 7.66 -5.86 -5.02
N ASN A 182 8.11 -4.59 -5.13
CA ASN A 182 8.16 -3.86 -6.40
C ASN A 182 9.51 -3.16 -6.59
N PRO A 183 10.62 -3.91 -6.69
CA PRO A 183 11.98 -3.34 -6.74
C PRO A 183 12.24 -2.45 -7.98
N HIS A 184 11.39 -2.51 -8.99
CA HIS A 184 11.42 -1.68 -10.20
C HIS A 184 10.75 -0.31 -10.03
N ILE A 185 10.07 -0.08 -8.88
CA ILE A 185 9.46 1.21 -8.55
C ILE A 185 10.35 1.95 -7.56
N ALA A 186 10.61 3.22 -7.82
CA ALA A 186 11.26 4.11 -6.87
C ALA A 186 10.25 4.57 -5.81
N PHE A 187 10.58 4.36 -4.54
CA PHE A 187 9.76 4.84 -3.41
C PHE A 187 10.50 5.90 -2.61
N LYS A 188 9.75 6.91 -2.19
CA LYS A 188 10.20 7.90 -1.20
C LYS A 188 9.13 8.07 -0.14
N LEU A 189 9.51 7.87 1.13
CA LEU A 189 8.65 8.15 2.28
C LEU A 189 9.25 9.31 3.09
N THR A 190 8.46 10.35 3.30
CA THR A 190 8.77 11.49 4.17
C THR A 190 7.80 11.49 5.35
N ILE A 191 8.33 11.55 6.58
CA ILE A 191 7.58 11.57 7.84
C ILE A 191 7.97 12.86 8.57
N ASP A 192 7.00 13.75 8.83
CA ASP A 192 7.20 15.00 9.52
C ASP A 192 8.43 15.76 8.95
N ASP A 193 8.42 15.99 7.62
CA ASP A 193 9.45 16.66 6.81
C ASP A 193 10.84 15.96 6.79
N ARG A 194 10.94 14.74 7.33
CA ARG A 194 12.18 13.95 7.32
C ARG A 194 12.05 12.74 6.42
N VAL A 195 13.01 12.57 5.53
CA VAL A 195 13.06 11.40 4.66
C VAL A 195 13.37 10.15 5.49
N ALA A 196 12.45 9.18 5.47
CA ALA A 196 12.53 7.91 6.20
C ALA A 196 12.93 6.73 5.29
N ILE A 197 12.47 6.73 4.02
CA ILE A 197 12.77 5.71 3.02
C ILE A 197 13.08 6.39 1.69
N ILE A 198 14.11 5.90 1.00
CA ILE A 198 14.35 6.12 -0.43
C ILE A 198 14.81 4.80 -1.03
N THR A 199 14.12 4.31 -2.06
CA THR A 199 14.57 3.16 -2.86
C THR A 199 14.76 3.57 -4.32
N PRO A 200 15.73 2.97 -5.03
CA PRO A 200 16.15 3.48 -6.33
C PRO A 200 15.28 3.07 -7.52
N GLY A 201 14.40 2.06 -7.37
CA GLY A 201 13.58 1.57 -8.49
C GLY A 201 14.36 0.91 -9.63
N THR A 202 15.51 0.29 -9.34
CA THR A 202 16.41 -0.30 -10.35
C THR A 202 16.01 -1.69 -10.83
N GLY A 203 14.99 -2.30 -10.20
CA GLY A 203 14.63 -3.72 -10.39
C GLY A 203 15.49 -4.69 -9.56
N SER A 204 16.51 -4.20 -8.87
CA SER A 204 17.39 -5.02 -8.03
C SER A 204 16.82 -5.15 -6.61
N ILE A 205 16.48 -6.37 -6.23
CA ILE A 205 16.07 -6.69 -4.84
C ILE A 205 17.20 -6.35 -3.86
N GLN A 206 18.46 -6.63 -4.20
CA GLN A 206 19.60 -6.35 -3.34
C GLN A 206 19.78 -4.84 -3.11
N ASP A 207 19.55 -4.01 -4.13
CA ASP A 207 19.65 -2.56 -3.99
C ASP A 207 18.50 -2.03 -3.11
N THR A 208 17.30 -2.57 -3.26
CA THR A 208 16.14 -2.22 -2.41
C THR A 208 16.38 -2.65 -0.96
N VAL A 209 16.89 -3.85 -0.70
CA VAL A 209 17.27 -4.32 0.64
C VAL A 209 18.35 -3.44 1.25
N ALA A 210 19.38 -3.06 0.46
CA ALA A 210 20.45 -2.18 0.93
C ALA A 210 19.92 -0.78 1.28
N ALA A 211 18.99 -0.25 0.49
CA ALA A 211 18.36 1.05 0.74
C ALA A 211 17.52 1.06 2.02
N LEU A 212 16.77 -0.02 2.29
CA LEU A 212 15.88 -0.14 3.46
C LEU A 212 16.61 -0.50 4.74
N TYR A 213 17.59 -1.40 4.66
CA TYR A 213 18.21 -2.03 5.84
C TYR A 213 19.68 -1.71 6.03
N GLY A 214 20.24 -0.88 5.12
CA GLY A 214 21.62 -0.40 5.15
C GLY A 214 22.54 -1.16 4.19
N TYR A 215 23.50 -0.46 3.60
CA TYR A 215 24.38 -0.97 2.55
C TYR A 215 25.15 -2.24 2.94
N LYS A 216 25.51 -2.38 4.23
CA LYS A 216 26.24 -3.54 4.73
C LYS A 216 25.47 -4.86 4.58
N THR A 217 24.12 -4.80 4.57
CA THR A 217 23.28 -6.01 4.39
C THR A 217 23.50 -6.67 3.04
N LYS A 218 23.86 -5.89 2.00
CA LYS A 218 24.09 -6.40 0.64
C LYS A 218 25.13 -7.53 0.58
N ASN A 219 26.15 -7.49 1.45
CA ASN A 219 27.21 -8.49 1.51
C ASN A 219 26.81 -9.75 2.32
N ASP A 220 25.68 -9.69 3.00
CA ASP A 220 25.22 -10.73 3.91
C ASP A 220 23.93 -11.40 3.44
N ILE A 221 23.48 -11.11 2.22
CA ILE A 221 22.30 -11.73 1.60
C ILE A 221 22.69 -12.51 0.35
N PHE A 222 21.95 -13.58 0.08
CA PHE A 222 22.14 -14.45 -1.07
C PHE A 222 20.82 -14.60 -1.82
N PRO A 223 20.85 -14.58 -3.16
CA PRO A 223 19.68 -14.94 -3.95
C PRO A 223 19.36 -16.42 -3.76
N ILE A 224 18.07 -16.73 -3.78
CA ILE A 224 17.56 -18.10 -3.81
C ILE A 224 16.56 -18.21 -4.94
N ALA A 225 16.49 -19.37 -5.57
CA ALA A 225 15.47 -19.74 -6.53
C ALA A 225 15.14 -21.23 -6.38
N TYR A 226 13.87 -21.58 -6.50
CA TYR A 226 13.36 -22.94 -6.54
C TYR A 226 12.17 -23.02 -7.47
N GLU A 227 12.13 -24.03 -8.29
CA GLU A 227 11.04 -24.27 -9.25
C GLU A 227 10.57 -25.72 -9.13
N SER A 228 9.25 -25.90 -9.15
CA SER A 228 8.59 -27.17 -9.28
C SER A 228 7.36 -27.04 -10.19
N GLU A 229 6.67 -28.14 -10.46
CA GLU A 229 5.46 -28.13 -11.34
C GLU A 229 4.38 -27.14 -10.91
N HIS A 230 4.27 -26.84 -9.61
CA HIS A 230 3.17 -26.04 -9.05
C HIS A 230 3.62 -24.80 -8.29
N ILE A 231 4.91 -24.60 -8.05
CA ILE A 231 5.41 -23.51 -7.23
C ILE A 231 6.72 -22.98 -7.81
N TYR A 232 6.80 -21.68 -8.00
CA TYR A 232 8.05 -20.97 -8.24
C TYR A 232 8.35 -20.08 -7.04
N ILE A 233 9.56 -20.16 -6.51
CA ILE A 233 10.04 -19.34 -5.39
C ILE A 233 11.33 -18.66 -5.81
N GLU A 234 11.38 -17.34 -5.65
CA GLU A 234 12.63 -16.57 -5.77
C GLU A 234 12.73 -15.57 -4.62
N GLY A 235 13.92 -15.04 -4.39
CA GLY A 235 14.10 -14.03 -3.37
C GLY A 235 15.53 -13.95 -2.85
N VAL A 236 15.66 -13.44 -1.63
CA VAL A 236 16.93 -13.33 -0.95
C VAL A 236 16.82 -13.79 0.51
N VAL A 237 17.86 -14.44 0.99
CA VAL A 237 18.00 -14.86 2.39
C VAL A 237 19.34 -14.37 2.94
N SER A 238 19.41 -14.12 4.25
CA SER A 238 20.66 -13.67 4.87
C SER A 238 21.51 -14.81 5.41
N LYS A 239 22.80 -14.50 5.64
CA LYS A 239 23.67 -15.32 6.50
C LYS A 239 22.99 -15.54 7.86
N PRO A 240 23.22 -16.70 8.50
CA PRO A 240 22.71 -17.00 9.84
C PRO A 240 23.21 -16.04 10.93
N THR A 241 24.23 -15.26 10.66
CA THR A 241 24.81 -14.26 11.58
C THR A 241 24.07 -12.92 11.53
N LEU A 242 23.32 -12.62 10.45
CA LEU A 242 22.53 -11.39 10.31
C LEU A 242 21.12 -11.60 10.85
N LEU A 243 20.94 -11.30 12.14
CA LEU A 243 19.71 -11.58 12.89
C LEU A 243 19.09 -10.32 13.47
N LYS A 244 17.77 -10.31 13.55
CA LYS A 244 16.96 -9.34 14.29
C LYS A 244 16.23 -10.01 15.45
N SER A 245 15.86 -9.24 16.46
CA SER A 245 15.07 -9.73 17.60
C SER A 245 13.61 -10.00 17.23
N THR A 246 13.13 -9.45 16.11
CA THR A 246 11.77 -9.60 15.60
C THR A 246 11.77 -9.97 14.12
N ARG A 247 10.62 -10.42 13.60
CA ARG A 247 10.44 -10.84 12.19
C ARG A 247 10.29 -9.68 11.21
N ILE A 248 10.65 -8.46 11.58
CA ILE A 248 10.46 -7.25 10.76
C ILE A 248 11.19 -7.32 9.39
N TRP A 249 12.22 -8.14 9.29
CA TRP A 249 12.96 -8.38 8.05
C TRP A 249 12.54 -9.67 7.32
N GLN A 250 11.39 -10.25 7.70
CA GLN A 250 10.81 -11.37 7.00
C GLN A 250 9.62 -10.88 6.20
N THR A 251 9.73 -10.90 4.89
CA THR A 251 8.68 -10.49 3.95
C THR A 251 8.35 -11.66 3.03
N ILE A 252 7.09 -12.02 3.00
CA ILE A 252 6.56 -13.12 2.16
C ILE A 252 5.57 -12.49 1.19
N ILE A 253 5.77 -12.74 -0.08
CA ILE A 253 4.95 -12.24 -1.18
C ILE A 253 4.43 -13.45 -1.95
N VAL A 254 3.13 -13.58 -2.09
CA VAL A 254 2.48 -14.62 -2.88
C VAL A 254 1.66 -13.96 -3.97
N ASN A 255 1.94 -14.29 -5.22
CA ASN A 255 1.29 -13.70 -6.40
C ASN A 255 1.20 -12.18 -6.27
N ASN A 256 2.35 -11.52 -6.05
CA ASN A 256 2.54 -10.06 -5.86
C ASN A 256 1.87 -9.44 -4.62
N ARG A 257 1.28 -10.24 -3.73
CA ARG A 257 0.66 -9.75 -2.50
C ARG A 257 1.52 -10.06 -1.27
N VAL A 258 1.84 -9.04 -0.49
CA VAL A 258 2.51 -9.23 0.81
C VAL A 258 1.55 -9.91 1.76
N ILE A 259 1.95 -11.07 2.27
CA ILE A 259 1.15 -11.87 3.20
C ILE A 259 1.89 -12.14 4.51
N SER A 260 1.15 -12.64 5.50
CA SER A 260 1.70 -13.21 6.73
C SER A 260 1.05 -14.58 6.93
N ASP A 261 1.84 -15.64 6.73
CA ASP A 261 1.39 -17.03 6.88
C ASP A 261 2.26 -17.79 7.88
N LYS A 262 1.60 -18.46 8.84
CA LYS A 262 2.30 -19.16 9.93
C LYS A 262 3.04 -20.41 9.43
N THR A 263 2.55 -21.07 8.38
CA THR A 263 3.15 -22.29 7.81
C THR A 263 4.47 -21.93 7.14
N ILE A 264 4.47 -20.87 6.32
CA ILE A 264 5.67 -20.40 5.63
C ILE A 264 6.69 -19.88 6.66
N LEU A 265 6.26 -19.11 7.65
CA LEU A 265 7.14 -18.63 8.72
C LEU A 265 7.75 -19.80 9.50
N LYS A 266 6.98 -20.86 9.76
CA LYS A 266 7.50 -22.06 10.41
C LYS A 266 8.51 -22.84 9.54
N ALA A 267 8.27 -22.88 8.23
CA ALA A 267 9.22 -23.48 7.28
C ALA A 267 10.56 -22.72 7.27
N ILE A 268 10.52 -21.38 7.29
CA ILE A 268 11.72 -20.53 7.43
C ILE A 268 12.45 -20.83 8.73
N ASP A 269 11.74 -20.90 9.87
CA ASP A 269 12.34 -21.23 11.16
C ASP A 269 13.02 -22.59 11.13
N ASN A 270 12.37 -23.61 10.56
CA ASN A 270 12.92 -24.95 10.46
C ASN A 270 14.18 -24.99 9.59
N ALA A 271 14.18 -24.26 8.45
CA ALA A 271 15.35 -24.19 7.56
C ALA A 271 16.58 -23.56 8.24
N TYR A 272 16.36 -22.59 9.11
CA TYR A 272 17.43 -21.92 9.84
C TYR A 272 17.78 -22.56 11.19
N HIS A 273 16.95 -23.45 11.72
CA HIS A 273 17.05 -23.96 13.11
C HIS A 273 18.46 -24.46 13.50
N ALA A 274 19.09 -25.25 12.63
CA ALA A 274 20.42 -25.80 12.89
C ALA A 274 21.57 -24.84 12.54
N LEU A 275 21.27 -23.71 11.88
CA LEU A 275 22.28 -22.79 11.36
C LEU A 275 22.45 -21.55 12.25
N LEU A 276 21.47 -21.25 13.09
CA LEU A 276 21.48 -20.02 13.90
C LEU A 276 22.45 -20.14 15.07
N PRO A 277 23.42 -19.22 15.20
CA PRO A 277 24.38 -19.22 16.32
C PRO A 277 23.73 -18.76 17.63
N LYS A 278 22.60 -18.08 17.58
CA LYS A 278 21.84 -17.55 18.71
C LYS A 278 20.37 -17.35 18.32
N SER A 279 19.53 -17.09 19.31
CA SER A 279 18.12 -16.72 19.09
C SER A 279 17.99 -15.45 18.24
N GLY A 280 17.10 -15.47 17.27
CA GLY A 280 16.80 -14.34 16.39
C GLY A 280 16.17 -14.77 15.06
N TYR A 281 15.86 -13.79 14.23
CA TYR A 281 15.20 -13.97 12.94
C TYR A 281 16.08 -13.44 11.82
N PRO A 282 16.42 -14.29 10.82
CA PRO A 282 17.19 -13.85 9.65
C PRO A 282 16.38 -12.92 8.76
N LEU A 283 17.07 -12.17 7.89
CA LEU A 283 16.42 -11.49 6.78
C LEU A 283 15.99 -12.53 5.76
N VAL A 284 14.72 -12.52 5.39
CA VAL A 284 14.14 -13.41 4.38
C VAL A 284 13.13 -12.62 3.56
N LEU A 285 13.33 -12.58 2.26
CA LEU A 285 12.36 -12.09 1.30
C LEU A 285 12.05 -13.22 0.32
N LEU A 286 10.81 -13.66 0.28
CA LEU A 286 10.33 -14.70 -0.63
C LEU A 286 9.25 -14.14 -1.53
N HIS A 287 9.44 -14.29 -2.83
CA HIS A 287 8.40 -14.18 -3.84
C HIS A 287 7.99 -15.61 -4.22
N ILE A 288 6.75 -15.94 -3.97
CA ILE A 288 6.17 -17.26 -4.23
C ILE A 288 5.08 -17.07 -5.29
N THR A 289 5.25 -17.73 -6.41
CA THR A 289 4.24 -17.80 -7.46
C THR A 289 3.58 -19.16 -7.42
N VAL A 290 2.26 -19.18 -7.29
CA VAL A 290 1.43 -20.38 -7.35
C VAL A 290 0.40 -20.20 -8.46
N PRO A 291 0.00 -21.29 -9.18
CA PRO A 291 -1.05 -21.23 -10.17
C PRO A 291 -2.35 -20.68 -9.54
N ALA A 292 -3.10 -19.92 -10.30
CA ALA A 292 -4.49 -19.62 -9.96
C ALA A 292 -5.28 -20.94 -10.04
N SER A 293 -5.95 -21.31 -8.94
CA SER A 293 -6.76 -22.54 -8.86
C SER A 293 -8.11 -22.34 -9.47
#